data_7e8ad1d34a6121e139c0abcdcfbd285a
#
_entry.id   7e8ad1d34a6121e139c0abcdcfbd285a
#
_cell.length_a   1.000
_cell.length_b   1.000
_cell.length_c   1.000
_cell.angle_alpha   90.00
_cell.angle_beta   90.00
_cell.angle_gamma   90.00
#
_symmetry.space_group_name_H-M   'P 1'
#
loop_
_entity.id
_entity.type
_entity.pdbx_description
1 polymer ?
#
loop_
_entity_poly.entity_id
_entity_poly.type
_entity_poly.pdbx_seq_one_letter_code
_entity_poly.pdbx_strand_id
1 'polypeptide(L)'
;MNIDTQAVEPCQMKLTVEIDAERLQRAKQAAARKLSGRLNIPGFRKGKAPYAVVVKQVGEAAVTEQAVDALGSEIYKEALELTNIEPSATGELVEVAHDPLKFTFVVPLLPQVELGPYRSVRVQFEPAQVQDEALTAALERLRAGHALLEPVERAAMLGDVATLDFSGVLTDALPEREAQLFNAKDQQALLETTEDYPMPGFANAVVGISAGETRNFELAFPEDYSDEGLRSKSVQCEVTCRGLKSRTLPALDNDFAALVDAKYETLLDLRVALRTELQRQAEAEASNVYQRQVLDAVLAGASVQFPPAMVREEVEDLAKSRDSYLRSMGITLPDYLKTVKKDPAEFMKELEPEAQERLRRSLLLGQVVKTEKLAVDAAGIDARIERMAVGYGESAARVRPILGSERGRARIERDLLGEQALELLVSIAKGESLLPAAEIAQESGEAALVGGTPGAG
;
A
#
# COMPACT_ATOMS: atom_id res chain seq x y z
N MET A 1 34.54 -25.98 18.74
CA MET A 1 33.86 -24.96 17.92
C MET A 1 34.37 -23.61 18.36
N ASN A 2 34.94 -22.83 17.47
CA ASN A 2 35.38 -21.46 17.73
C ASN A 2 34.41 -20.49 17.03
N ILE A 3 33.93 -19.48 17.76
CA ILE A 3 32.92 -18.54 17.25
C ILE A 3 33.53 -17.13 17.33
N ASP A 4 33.53 -16.45 16.20
CA ASP A 4 33.90 -15.04 16.09
C ASP A 4 32.70 -14.23 15.67
N THR A 5 32.51 -13.07 16.32
CA THR A 5 31.36 -12.19 16.08
C THR A 5 31.84 -10.80 15.70
N GLN A 6 31.38 -10.28 14.58
CA GLN A 6 31.73 -8.96 14.09
C GLN A 6 30.47 -8.19 13.67
N ALA A 7 30.28 -6.98 14.21
CA ALA A 7 29.26 -6.05 13.70
C ALA A 7 29.70 -5.57 12.31
N VAL A 8 28.84 -5.72 11.30
CA VAL A 8 29.15 -5.37 9.90
C VAL A 8 28.35 -4.13 9.47
N GLU A 9 27.08 -4.08 9.84
CA GLU A 9 26.15 -2.99 9.54
C GLU A 9 25.25 -2.74 10.75
N PRO A 10 24.58 -1.59 10.80
CA PRO A 10 23.58 -1.37 11.84
C PRO A 10 22.58 -2.52 11.91
N CYS A 11 22.35 -3.04 13.11
CA CYS A 11 21.43 -4.15 13.37
C CYS A 11 21.75 -5.44 12.60
N GLN A 12 23.01 -5.68 12.24
CA GLN A 12 23.49 -6.95 11.68
C GLN A 12 24.77 -7.42 12.38
N MET A 13 24.92 -8.73 12.51
CA MET A 13 26.12 -9.36 13.04
C MET A 13 26.61 -10.46 12.12
N LYS A 14 27.87 -10.39 11.75
CA LYS A 14 28.58 -11.46 11.06
C LYS A 14 29.05 -12.47 12.11
N LEU A 15 28.57 -13.71 11.97
CA LEU A 15 28.87 -14.83 12.86
C LEU A 15 29.70 -15.83 12.08
N THR A 16 31.00 -15.95 12.43
CA THR A 16 31.91 -16.92 11.81
C THR A 16 32.14 -18.05 12.76
N VAL A 17 31.80 -19.27 12.36
CA VAL A 17 31.89 -20.48 13.17
C VAL A 17 32.86 -21.46 12.53
N GLU A 18 33.96 -21.74 13.21
CA GLU A 18 34.94 -22.72 12.79
C GLU A 18 34.65 -24.09 13.46
N ILE A 19 34.65 -25.13 12.65
CA ILE A 19 34.28 -26.50 13.06
C ILE A 19 35.47 -27.39 13.13
N ASP A 20 35.54 -28.16 14.24
CA ASP A 20 36.58 -29.17 14.44
C ASP A 20 36.46 -30.31 13.43
N ALA A 21 37.61 -30.82 12.97
CA ALA A 21 37.70 -31.90 12.00
C ALA A 21 36.92 -33.16 12.42
N GLU A 22 36.87 -33.46 13.71
CA GLU A 22 36.11 -34.60 14.25
C GLU A 22 34.59 -34.45 14.04
N ARG A 23 34.06 -33.24 14.24
CA ARG A 23 32.63 -32.96 14.04
C ARG A 23 32.25 -33.05 12.56
N LEU A 24 33.12 -32.54 11.68
CA LEU A 24 32.95 -32.68 10.23
C LEU A 24 32.96 -34.18 9.84
N GLN A 25 33.87 -34.97 10.37
CA GLN A 25 33.94 -36.40 10.05
C GLN A 25 32.69 -37.16 10.51
N ARG A 26 32.16 -36.84 11.69
CA ARG A 26 30.89 -37.40 12.18
C ARG A 26 29.72 -37.04 11.28
N ALA A 27 29.65 -35.77 10.83
CA ALA A 27 28.63 -35.28 9.90
C ALA A 27 28.74 -35.97 8.54
N LYS A 28 29.94 -36.15 7.99
CA LYS A 28 30.16 -36.89 6.74
C LYS A 28 29.67 -38.36 6.86
N GLN A 29 29.90 -39.01 7.98
CA GLN A 29 29.38 -40.37 8.23
C GLN A 29 27.84 -40.41 8.30
N ALA A 30 27.20 -39.40 8.95
CA ALA A 30 25.76 -39.28 9.04
C ALA A 30 25.14 -38.97 7.65
N ALA A 31 25.74 -38.08 6.88
CA ALA A 31 25.33 -37.74 5.53
C ALA A 31 25.41 -38.94 4.59
N ALA A 32 26.50 -39.70 4.66
CA ALA A 32 26.67 -40.95 3.88
C ALA A 32 25.57 -41.97 4.22
N ARG A 33 25.22 -42.16 5.52
CA ARG A 33 24.10 -43.04 5.88
C ARG A 33 22.78 -42.56 5.29
N LYS A 34 22.50 -41.25 5.34
CA LYS A 34 21.28 -40.64 4.77
C LYS A 34 21.22 -40.81 3.24
N LEU A 35 22.36 -40.60 2.54
CA LEU A 35 22.47 -40.82 1.09
C LEU A 35 22.28 -42.29 0.73
N SER A 36 22.88 -43.22 1.50
CA SER A 36 22.71 -44.65 1.27
C SER A 36 21.26 -45.15 1.44
N GLY A 37 20.44 -44.42 2.19
CA GLY A 37 19.02 -44.69 2.34
C GLY A 37 18.18 -44.25 1.12
N ARG A 38 18.66 -43.26 0.39
CA ARG A 38 18.01 -42.72 -0.81
C ARG A 38 18.47 -43.42 -2.11
N LEU A 39 19.68 -43.88 -2.13
CA LEU A 39 20.30 -44.49 -3.31
C LEU A 39 20.19 -46.02 -3.27
N ASN A 40 20.17 -46.61 -4.45
CA ASN A 40 20.25 -48.07 -4.58
C ASN A 40 21.72 -48.48 -4.83
N ILE A 41 22.40 -48.88 -3.78
CA ILE A 41 23.81 -49.29 -3.83
C ILE A 41 23.89 -50.81 -3.99
N PRO A 42 24.45 -51.31 -5.12
CA PRO A 42 24.54 -52.77 -5.35
C PRO A 42 25.22 -53.49 -4.21
N GLY A 43 24.63 -54.59 -3.74
CA GLY A 43 25.16 -55.42 -2.67
C GLY A 43 24.81 -54.97 -1.24
N PHE A 44 24.09 -53.84 -1.05
CA PHE A 44 23.73 -53.36 0.29
C PHE A 44 22.26 -53.04 0.41
N ARG A 45 21.68 -53.34 1.57
CA ARG A 45 20.32 -52.86 1.90
C ARG A 45 20.35 -51.37 2.09
N LYS A 46 19.28 -50.65 1.66
CA LYS A 46 19.14 -49.19 1.82
C LYS A 46 19.47 -48.73 3.23
N GLY A 47 20.38 -47.77 3.34
CA GLY A 47 20.83 -47.18 4.62
C GLY A 47 21.88 -48.00 5.36
N LYS A 48 22.36 -49.13 4.83
CA LYS A 48 23.34 -50.02 5.49
C LYS A 48 24.70 -50.11 4.78
N ALA A 49 24.90 -49.37 3.68
CA ALA A 49 26.19 -49.32 3.01
C ALA A 49 27.24 -48.61 3.87
N PRO A 50 28.48 -49.16 4.01
CA PRO A 50 29.59 -48.52 4.72
C PRO A 50 29.99 -47.20 4.05
N TYR A 51 30.56 -46.28 4.86
CA TYR A 51 30.99 -44.94 4.41
C TYR A 51 31.83 -44.98 3.10
N ALA A 52 32.91 -45.85 3.10
CA ALA A 52 33.79 -45.94 1.96
C ALA A 52 33.11 -46.39 0.67
N VAL A 53 32.06 -47.22 0.76
CA VAL A 53 31.27 -47.65 -0.42
C VAL A 53 30.38 -46.54 -0.93
N VAL A 54 29.76 -45.78 -0.02
CA VAL A 54 28.94 -44.61 -0.40
C VAL A 54 29.81 -43.56 -1.08
N VAL A 55 30.96 -43.21 -0.50
CA VAL A 55 31.93 -42.26 -1.11
C VAL A 55 32.38 -42.71 -2.48
N LYS A 56 32.66 -44.01 -2.65
CA LYS A 56 33.06 -44.56 -3.96
C LYS A 56 31.95 -44.46 -5.02
N GLN A 57 30.67 -44.51 -4.59
CA GLN A 57 29.52 -44.49 -5.49
C GLN A 57 29.09 -43.07 -5.87
N VAL A 58 29.10 -42.11 -4.93
CA VAL A 58 28.57 -40.76 -5.12
C VAL A 58 29.66 -39.68 -5.17
N GLY A 59 30.88 -40.01 -4.81
CA GLY A 59 31.99 -39.07 -4.67
C GLY A 59 32.07 -38.44 -3.28
N GLU A 60 33.30 -38.09 -2.85
CA GLU A 60 33.52 -37.43 -1.55
C GLU A 60 32.92 -36.04 -1.50
N ALA A 61 32.94 -35.30 -2.63
CA ALA A 61 32.38 -33.97 -2.74
C ALA A 61 30.90 -33.97 -2.37
N ALA A 62 30.09 -34.86 -2.97
CA ALA A 62 28.64 -34.93 -2.72
C ALA A 62 28.31 -35.33 -1.25
N VAL A 63 29.13 -36.20 -0.64
CA VAL A 63 28.97 -36.52 0.80
C VAL A 63 29.32 -35.32 1.67
N THR A 64 30.36 -34.58 1.30
CA THR A 64 30.81 -33.39 2.04
C THR A 64 29.76 -32.28 1.94
N GLU A 65 29.24 -32.00 0.75
CA GLU A 65 28.18 -31.02 0.49
C GLU A 65 26.94 -31.34 1.35
N GLN A 66 26.44 -32.58 1.30
CA GLN A 66 25.31 -33.00 2.13
C GLN A 66 25.58 -32.91 3.63
N ALA A 67 26.83 -33.11 4.07
CA ALA A 67 27.23 -32.97 5.46
C ALA A 67 27.28 -31.50 5.88
N VAL A 68 27.80 -30.64 5.03
CA VAL A 68 27.85 -29.16 5.22
C VAL A 68 26.46 -28.58 5.32
N ASP A 69 25.55 -28.94 4.42
CA ASP A 69 24.16 -28.51 4.45
C ASP A 69 23.44 -28.90 5.74
N ALA A 70 23.63 -30.14 6.20
CA ALA A 70 23.04 -30.64 7.44
C ALA A 70 23.63 -29.93 8.68
N LEU A 71 24.94 -29.69 8.68
CA LEU A 71 25.63 -29.00 9.76
C LEU A 71 25.25 -27.52 9.86
N GLY A 72 25.06 -26.83 8.73
CA GLY A 72 24.82 -25.39 8.71
C GLY A 72 23.67 -24.98 9.63
N SER A 73 22.51 -25.65 9.52
CA SER A 73 21.34 -25.36 10.35
C SER A 73 21.52 -25.69 11.83
N GLU A 74 22.27 -26.75 12.16
CA GLU A 74 22.58 -27.16 13.55
C GLU A 74 23.55 -26.18 14.21
N ILE A 75 24.63 -25.84 13.49
CA ILE A 75 25.66 -24.93 13.94
C ILE A 75 25.12 -23.50 14.13
N TYR A 76 24.27 -23.07 13.24
CA TYR A 76 23.61 -21.74 13.35
C TYR A 76 22.86 -21.63 14.69
N LYS A 77 22.03 -22.62 15.03
CA LYS A 77 21.26 -22.61 16.29
C LYS A 77 22.16 -22.63 17.50
N GLU A 78 23.13 -23.54 17.50
CA GLU A 78 24.09 -23.67 18.61
C GLU A 78 24.92 -22.40 18.80
N ALA A 79 25.34 -21.78 17.70
CA ALA A 79 26.10 -20.53 17.74
C ALA A 79 25.29 -19.37 18.30
N LEU A 80 23.99 -19.24 17.94
CA LEU A 80 23.09 -18.24 18.51
C LEU A 80 22.90 -18.44 20.02
N GLU A 81 22.72 -19.70 20.48
CA GLU A 81 22.58 -20.03 21.91
C GLU A 81 23.85 -19.68 22.70
N LEU A 82 25.02 -20.03 22.16
CA LEU A 82 26.31 -19.78 22.84
C LEU A 82 26.69 -18.31 22.89
N THR A 83 26.23 -17.51 21.91
CA THR A 83 26.52 -16.07 21.84
C THR A 83 25.42 -15.22 22.47
N ASN A 84 24.31 -15.82 22.94
CA ASN A 84 23.10 -15.12 23.42
C ASN A 84 22.57 -14.05 22.44
N ILE A 85 22.66 -14.34 21.13
CA ILE A 85 22.15 -13.44 20.09
C ILE A 85 20.68 -13.80 19.83
N GLU A 86 19.79 -12.83 20.00
CA GLU A 86 18.38 -12.93 19.61
C GLU A 86 18.18 -12.32 18.21
N PRO A 87 18.04 -13.16 17.17
CA PRO A 87 17.84 -12.67 15.81
C PRO A 87 16.41 -12.15 15.60
N SER A 88 16.26 -11.07 14.85
CA SER A 88 14.93 -10.55 14.42
C SER A 88 14.29 -11.42 13.33
N ALA A 89 15.12 -12.09 12.52
CA ALA A 89 14.73 -13.02 11.47
C ALA A 89 15.81 -14.10 11.29
N THR A 90 15.54 -15.11 10.46
CA THR A 90 16.53 -16.14 10.14
C THR A 90 17.75 -15.52 9.45
N GLY A 91 18.95 -15.79 9.98
CA GLY A 91 20.20 -15.34 9.37
C GLY A 91 20.48 -16.04 8.05
N GLU A 92 21.27 -15.38 7.23
CA GLU A 92 21.70 -15.86 5.92
C GLU A 92 23.09 -16.47 5.98
N LEU A 93 23.29 -17.65 5.39
CA LEU A 93 24.60 -18.25 5.20
C LEU A 93 25.27 -17.61 3.99
N VAL A 94 26.29 -16.79 4.23
CA VAL A 94 26.96 -16.02 3.16
C VAL A 94 28.14 -16.77 2.57
N GLU A 95 28.88 -17.51 3.40
CA GLU A 95 30.11 -18.15 2.97
C GLU A 95 30.35 -19.47 3.70
N VAL A 96 30.89 -20.44 2.98
CA VAL A 96 31.42 -21.70 3.56
C VAL A 96 32.84 -21.89 3.06
N ALA A 97 33.82 -21.73 3.96
CA ALA A 97 35.20 -22.10 3.70
C ALA A 97 35.42 -23.56 4.10
N HIS A 98 36.19 -24.32 3.30
CA HIS A 98 36.32 -25.77 3.48
C HIS A 98 37.59 -26.20 4.21
N ASP A 99 38.63 -25.37 4.28
CA ASP A 99 39.90 -25.71 4.92
C ASP A 99 40.51 -24.51 5.68
N PRO A 100 40.34 -24.41 7.00
CA PRO A 100 39.42 -25.18 7.85
C PRO A 100 37.95 -24.92 7.54
N LEU A 101 37.04 -25.86 7.92
CA LEU A 101 35.60 -25.66 7.69
C LEU A 101 35.09 -24.53 8.57
N LYS A 102 34.65 -23.44 7.89
CA LYS A 102 34.04 -22.25 8.53
C LYS A 102 32.73 -21.92 7.86
N PHE A 103 31.74 -21.65 8.68
CA PHE A 103 30.46 -21.09 8.26
C PHE A 103 30.42 -19.64 8.64
N THR A 104 30.06 -18.78 7.69
CA THR A 104 29.87 -17.37 7.92
C THR A 104 28.39 -17.02 7.70
N PHE A 105 27.73 -16.64 8.78
CA PHE A 105 26.34 -16.21 8.76
C PHE A 105 26.25 -14.71 8.95
N VAL A 106 25.28 -14.06 8.30
CA VAL A 106 24.86 -12.71 8.62
C VAL A 106 23.52 -12.80 9.36
N VAL A 107 23.53 -12.38 10.62
CA VAL A 107 22.41 -12.49 11.55
C VAL A 107 21.76 -11.12 11.69
N PRO A 108 20.49 -10.94 11.29
CA PRO A 108 19.76 -9.69 11.53
C PRO A 108 19.41 -9.58 13.03
N LEU A 109 19.76 -8.45 13.64
CA LEU A 109 19.46 -8.15 15.04
C LEU A 109 18.14 -7.39 15.16
N LEU A 110 17.63 -7.26 16.39
CA LEU A 110 16.47 -6.46 16.68
C LEU A 110 16.71 -4.98 16.30
N PRO A 111 15.69 -4.29 15.78
CA PRO A 111 15.81 -2.88 15.45
C PRO A 111 16.06 -2.03 16.70
N GLN A 112 16.84 -0.97 16.54
CA GLN A 112 17.14 0.01 17.58
C GLN A 112 16.47 1.34 17.27
N VAL A 113 15.73 1.88 18.25
CA VAL A 113 15.00 3.14 18.09
C VAL A 113 15.28 4.04 19.28
N GLU A 114 15.82 5.22 19.00
CA GLU A 114 16.00 6.31 19.95
C GLU A 114 15.08 7.46 19.55
N LEU A 115 14.09 7.78 20.40
CA LEU A 115 13.05 8.76 20.07
C LEU A 115 13.53 10.22 20.05
N GLY A 116 14.70 10.50 20.65
CA GLY A 116 15.14 11.89 20.85
C GLY A 116 14.16 12.72 21.69
N PRO A 117 14.17 14.04 21.56
CA PRO A 117 13.33 14.93 22.38
C PRO A 117 11.92 15.11 21.78
N TYR A 118 11.22 14.03 21.43
CA TYR A 118 9.90 14.06 20.76
C TYR A 118 8.83 14.85 21.53
N ARG A 119 8.91 14.93 22.87
CA ARG A 119 7.96 15.72 23.69
C ARG A 119 8.09 17.24 23.50
N SER A 120 9.20 17.71 22.94
CA SER A 120 9.43 19.12 22.62
C SER A 120 9.01 19.51 21.20
N VAL A 121 8.64 18.54 20.36
CA VAL A 121 8.19 18.78 18.99
C VAL A 121 6.92 19.62 19.01
N ARG A 122 6.89 20.68 18.18
CA ARG A 122 5.71 21.53 17.97
C ARG A 122 5.53 21.72 16.47
N VAL A 123 4.33 21.47 16.00
CA VAL A 123 3.93 21.65 14.60
C VAL A 123 2.66 22.50 14.59
N GLN A 124 2.62 23.50 13.72
CA GLN A 124 1.45 24.36 13.63
C GLN A 124 0.33 23.61 12.91
N PHE A 125 -0.86 23.55 13.50
CA PHE A 125 -2.04 23.00 12.86
C PHE A 125 -2.81 24.10 12.12
N GLU A 126 -3.07 23.89 10.85
CA GLU A 126 -3.90 24.75 10.03
C GLU A 126 -5.28 24.10 9.84
N PRO A 127 -6.34 24.68 10.44
CA PRO A 127 -7.69 24.12 10.28
C PRO A 127 -8.16 24.26 8.85
N ALA A 128 -8.78 23.21 8.32
CA ALA A 128 -9.38 23.25 7.00
C ALA A 128 -10.60 24.16 6.94
N GLN A 129 -10.67 24.97 5.91
CA GLN A 129 -11.83 25.81 5.60
C GLN A 129 -12.34 25.50 4.22
N VAL A 130 -13.64 25.21 4.11
CA VAL A 130 -14.29 25.00 2.83
C VAL A 130 -14.66 26.36 2.24
N GLN A 131 -14.10 26.68 1.08
CA GLN A 131 -14.42 27.88 0.32
C GLN A 131 -15.79 27.73 -0.36
N ASP A 132 -16.50 28.84 -0.60
CA ASP A 132 -17.82 28.83 -1.24
C ASP A 132 -17.74 28.32 -2.69
N GLU A 133 -16.60 28.48 -3.34
CA GLU A 133 -16.30 27.93 -4.67
C GLU A 133 -16.36 26.40 -4.68
N ALA A 134 -15.86 25.74 -3.65
CA ALA A 134 -15.91 24.28 -3.53
C ALA A 134 -17.35 23.78 -3.37
N LEU A 135 -18.17 24.49 -2.60
CA LEU A 135 -19.60 24.20 -2.48
C LEU A 135 -20.32 24.37 -3.81
N THR A 136 -20.05 25.46 -4.52
CA THR A 136 -20.64 25.73 -5.84
C THR A 136 -20.22 24.62 -6.82
N ALA A 137 -18.96 24.26 -6.90
CA ALA A 137 -18.47 23.19 -7.75
C ALA A 137 -19.11 21.82 -7.41
N ALA A 138 -19.33 21.53 -6.14
CA ALA A 138 -20.01 20.30 -5.71
C ALA A 138 -21.48 20.28 -6.14
N LEU A 139 -22.19 21.40 -6.02
CA LEU A 139 -23.57 21.55 -6.51
C LEU A 139 -23.67 21.38 -8.01
N GLU A 140 -22.76 22.01 -8.78
CA GLU A 140 -22.76 21.87 -10.24
C GLU A 140 -22.41 20.43 -10.68
N ARG A 141 -21.51 19.71 -9.96
CA ARG A 141 -21.27 18.29 -10.22
C ARG A 141 -22.51 17.43 -9.98
N LEU A 142 -23.25 17.67 -8.88
CA LEU A 142 -24.50 16.98 -8.63
C LEU A 142 -25.54 17.30 -9.71
N ARG A 143 -25.66 18.55 -10.07
CA ARG A 143 -26.54 19.04 -11.15
C ARG A 143 -26.21 18.35 -12.49
N ALA A 144 -24.92 18.25 -12.80
CA ALA A 144 -24.43 17.56 -13.98
C ALA A 144 -24.77 16.06 -13.99
N GLY A 145 -24.67 15.39 -12.80
CA GLY A 145 -25.02 13.98 -12.64
C GLY A 145 -26.52 13.68 -12.80
N HIS A 146 -27.38 14.69 -12.57
CA HIS A 146 -28.85 14.62 -12.74
C HIS A 146 -29.36 15.29 -14.00
N ALA A 147 -28.48 15.55 -15.00
CA ALA A 147 -28.85 16.11 -16.26
C ALA A 147 -29.79 15.18 -17.05
N LEU A 148 -30.85 15.76 -17.64
CA LEU A 148 -31.73 15.03 -18.55
C LEU A 148 -31.05 14.94 -19.92
N LEU A 149 -30.92 13.71 -20.44
CA LEU A 149 -30.35 13.45 -21.75
C LEU A 149 -31.46 13.04 -22.72
N GLU A 150 -31.75 13.89 -23.73
CA GLU A 150 -32.75 13.61 -24.72
C GLU A 150 -32.11 13.44 -26.12
N PRO A 151 -32.40 12.35 -26.85
CA PRO A 151 -31.93 12.20 -28.22
C PRO A 151 -32.33 13.35 -29.12
N VAL A 152 -31.41 13.83 -29.97
CA VAL A 152 -31.68 14.93 -30.90
C VAL A 152 -31.17 14.59 -32.31
N GLU A 153 -31.90 15.07 -33.34
CA GLU A 153 -31.54 14.83 -34.76
C GLU A 153 -30.92 16.08 -35.42
N ARG A 154 -30.56 17.08 -34.64
CA ARG A 154 -29.85 18.28 -35.13
C ARG A 154 -28.35 18.11 -35.09
N ALA A 155 -27.61 19.04 -35.71
CA ALA A 155 -26.18 19.14 -35.58
C ALA A 155 -25.77 19.39 -34.11
N ALA A 156 -24.61 18.83 -33.72
CA ALA A 156 -24.06 18.91 -32.37
C ALA A 156 -23.74 20.35 -31.95
N MET A 157 -24.08 20.68 -30.73
CA MET A 157 -23.77 21.97 -30.09
C MET A 157 -22.89 21.72 -28.85
N LEU A 158 -22.21 22.77 -28.39
CA LEU A 158 -21.55 22.73 -27.07
C LEU A 158 -22.58 22.44 -25.97
N GLY A 159 -22.23 21.57 -25.04
CA GLY A 159 -23.12 21.09 -23.99
C GLY A 159 -23.87 19.81 -24.32
N ASP A 160 -23.87 19.34 -25.56
CA ASP A 160 -24.48 18.06 -25.95
C ASP A 160 -23.56 16.88 -25.54
N VAL A 161 -24.16 15.72 -25.36
CA VAL A 161 -23.45 14.44 -25.19
C VAL A 161 -23.48 13.69 -26.52
N ALA A 162 -22.32 13.52 -27.13
CA ALA A 162 -22.16 12.78 -28.36
C ALA A 162 -21.64 11.36 -28.10
N THR A 163 -22.23 10.37 -28.76
CA THR A 163 -21.67 9.03 -28.83
C THR A 163 -20.81 8.94 -30.09
N LEU A 164 -19.52 8.79 -29.91
CA LEU A 164 -18.51 8.93 -30.97
C LEU A 164 -17.67 7.66 -31.10
N ASP A 165 -17.34 7.31 -32.36
CA ASP A 165 -16.18 6.50 -32.68
C ASP A 165 -15.08 7.49 -33.09
N PHE A 166 -13.92 7.43 -32.47
CA PHE A 166 -12.84 8.34 -32.85
C PHE A 166 -11.46 7.68 -32.77
N SER A 167 -10.60 8.10 -33.67
CA SER A 167 -9.20 7.71 -33.67
C SER A 167 -8.31 8.91 -33.95
N GLY A 168 -7.09 8.86 -33.43
CA GLY A 168 -6.10 9.90 -33.62
C GLY A 168 -4.73 9.32 -33.93
N VAL A 169 -4.10 9.84 -35.00
CA VAL A 169 -2.79 9.40 -35.46
C VAL A 169 -1.85 10.62 -35.50
N LEU A 170 -0.66 10.49 -34.90
CA LEU A 170 0.38 11.52 -34.98
C LEU A 170 0.82 11.72 -36.42
N THR A 171 0.83 12.96 -36.90
CA THR A 171 1.32 13.31 -38.25
C THR A 171 2.82 13.10 -38.36
N ASP A 172 3.57 13.40 -37.26
CA ASP A 172 5.01 13.14 -37.17
C ASP A 172 5.24 12.01 -36.16
N ALA A 173 5.38 10.78 -36.66
CA ALA A 173 5.63 9.62 -35.81
C ALA A 173 6.94 9.78 -35.03
N LEU A 174 6.87 9.59 -33.71
CA LEU A 174 8.04 9.57 -32.84
C LEU A 174 8.70 8.19 -32.92
N PRO A 175 10.06 8.11 -32.92
CA PRO A 175 10.78 6.84 -33.07
C PRO A 175 10.46 5.80 -32.00
N GLU A 176 9.95 6.23 -30.84
CA GLU A 176 9.69 5.40 -29.67
C GLU A 176 8.20 5.26 -29.31
N ARG A 177 7.30 5.88 -30.08
CA ARG A 177 5.83 5.83 -29.84
C ARG A 177 5.09 5.27 -31.05
N GLU A 178 4.03 4.52 -30.77
CA GLU A 178 3.06 4.12 -31.79
C GLU A 178 2.45 5.39 -32.42
N ALA A 179 2.30 5.36 -33.75
CA ALA A 179 1.67 6.49 -34.48
C ALA A 179 0.24 6.73 -34.03
N GLN A 180 -0.49 5.69 -33.62
CA GLN A 180 -1.86 5.77 -33.12
C GLN A 180 -1.88 6.15 -31.64
N LEU A 181 -2.35 7.35 -31.32
CA LEU A 181 -2.43 7.90 -29.96
C LEU A 181 -3.65 7.38 -29.21
N PHE A 182 -4.80 7.36 -29.87
CA PHE A 182 -6.06 6.90 -29.29
C PHE A 182 -6.95 6.26 -30.35
N ASN A 183 -7.78 5.34 -29.90
CA ASN A 183 -8.82 4.70 -30.71
C ASN A 183 -9.94 4.24 -29.76
N ALA A 184 -11.11 4.78 -29.90
CA ALA A 184 -12.26 4.44 -29.08
C ALA A 184 -13.51 4.31 -29.93
N LYS A 185 -14.40 3.40 -29.55
CA LYS A 185 -15.68 3.16 -30.19
C LYS A 185 -16.81 3.25 -29.18
N ASP A 186 -17.97 3.74 -29.61
CA ASP A 186 -19.16 3.93 -28.78
C ASP A 186 -18.89 4.74 -27.50
N GLN A 187 -17.92 5.65 -27.55
CA GLN A 187 -17.56 6.47 -26.41
C GLN A 187 -18.49 7.67 -26.29
N GLN A 188 -19.08 7.84 -25.10
CA GLN A 188 -19.83 9.05 -24.79
C GLN A 188 -18.88 10.17 -24.40
N ALA A 189 -18.96 11.29 -25.11
CA ALA A 189 -18.18 12.50 -24.86
C ALA A 189 -19.12 13.68 -24.66
N LEU A 190 -18.92 14.43 -23.57
CA LEU A 190 -19.56 15.72 -23.37
C LEU A 190 -18.80 16.77 -24.18
N LEU A 191 -19.52 17.49 -25.05
CA LEU A 191 -18.92 18.52 -25.90
C LEU A 191 -18.77 19.83 -25.11
N GLU A 192 -17.78 19.90 -24.23
CA GLU A 192 -17.45 21.10 -23.45
C GLU A 192 -15.98 21.50 -23.68
N THR A 193 -15.70 22.79 -23.64
CA THR A 193 -14.36 23.34 -23.83
C THR A 193 -13.47 23.24 -22.57
N THR A 194 -14.07 22.91 -21.44
CA THR A 194 -13.39 22.79 -20.13
C THR A 194 -12.81 21.40 -19.88
N GLU A 195 -13.38 20.37 -20.51
CA GLU A 195 -12.90 18.99 -20.44
C GLU A 195 -12.59 18.49 -21.86
N ASP A 196 -11.48 18.94 -22.41
CA ASP A 196 -11.02 18.59 -23.77
C ASP A 196 -10.48 17.14 -23.81
N TYR A 197 -11.40 16.18 -23.82
CA TYR A 197 -11.08 14.78 -24.05
C TYR A 197 -11.43 14.37 -25.49
N PRO A 198 -10.59 13.61 -26.22
CA PRO A 198 -9.30 13.01 -25.85
C PRO A 198 -8.10 13.96 -25.94
N MET A 199 -8.27 15.18 -26.45
CA MET A 199 -7.22 16.17 -26.58
C MET A 199 -7.81 17.60 -26.64
N PRO A 200 -7.01 18.63 -26.32
CA PRO A 200 -7.44 20.02 -26.38
C PRO A 200 -7.99 20.43 -27.75
N GLY A 201 -9.10 21.13 -27.76
CA GLY A 201 -9.77 21.59 -28.98
C GLY A 201 -10.67 20.57 -29.68
N PHE A 202 -10.72 19.32 -29.19
CA PHE A 202 -11.49 18.24 -29.80
C PHE A 202 -12.99 18.55 -29.81
N ALA A 203 -13.55 18.99 -28.69
CA ALA A 203 -14.96 19.32 -28.58
C ALA A 203 -15.40 20.39 -29.62
N ASN A 204 -14.60 21.45 -29.80
CA ASN A 204 -14.86 22.49 -30.78
C ASN A 204 -14.82 21.98 -32.22
N ALA A 205 -13.93 21.07 -32.55
CA ALA A 205 -13.80 20.46 -33.89
C ALA A 205 -14.98 19.53 -34.22
N VAL A 206 -15.62 18.95 -33.20
CA VAL A 206 -16.76 18.04 -33.33
C VAL A 206 -18.09 18.82 -33.39
N VAL A 207 -18.17 20.04 -32.87
CA VAL A 207 -19.38 20.87 -32.97
C VAL A 207 -19.82 20.98 -34.41
N GLY A 208 -21.14 20.88 -34.63
CA GLY A 208 -21.76 20.90 -35.94
C GLY A 208 -21.79 19.58 -36.69
N ILE A 209 -21.26 18.47 -36.10
CA ILE A 209 -21.41 17.13 -36.69
C ILE A 209 -22.84 16.61 -36.47
N SER A 210 -23.34 15.85 -37.43
CA SER A 210 -24.67 15.22 -37.37
C SER A 210 -24.54 13.72 -37.09
N ALA A 211 -25.60 13.10 -36.55
CA ALA A 211 -25.62 11.65 -36.37
C ALA A 211 -25.42 10.91 -37.69
N GLY A 212 -24.52 9.94 -37.74
CA GLY A 212 -24.09 9.19 -38.93
C GLY A 212 -23.01 9.88 -39.77
N GLU A 213 -22.60 11.11 -39.44
CA GLU A 213 -21.54 11.84 -40.17
C GLU A 213 -20.15 11.39 -39.68
N THR A 214 -19.20 11.29 -40.61
CA THR A 214 -17.78 11.11 -40.32
C THR A 214 -17.04 12.40 -40.73
N ARG A 215 -16.18 12.89 -39.84
CA ARG A 215 -15.39 14.09 -40.08
C ARG A 215 -13.92 13.82 -39.79
N ASN A 216 -13.05 14.31 -40.65
CA ASN A 216 -11.61 14.30 -40.48
C ASN A 216 -11.10 15.71 -40.24
N PHE A 217 -10.27 15.89 -39.24
CA PHE A 217 -9.65 17.17 -38.92
C PHE A 217 -8.27 16.98 -38.27
N GLU A 218 -7.48 18.03 -38.31
CA GLU A 218 -6.16 18.06 -37.66
C GLU A 218 -6.21 18.98 -36.44
N LEU A 219 -5.67 18.52 -35.31
CA LEU A 219 -5.49 19.30 -34.09
C LEU A 219 -4.03 19.23 -33.64
N ALA A 220 -3.57 20.33 -33.06
CA ALA A 220 -2.23 20.39 -32.48
C ALA A 220 -2.30 20.48 -30.95
N PHE A 221 -1.40 19.79 -30.26
CA PHE A 221 -1.23 19.97 -28.84
C PHE A 221 -0.63 21.34 -28.53
N PRO A 222 -1.05 22.01 -27.46
CA PRO A 222 -0.45 23.28 -27.06
C PRO A 222 1.03 23.13 -26.62
N GLU A 223 1.76 24.23 -26.62
CA GLU A 223 3.19 24.26 -26.26
C GLU A 223 3.42 23.95 -24.77
N ASP A 224 2.46 24.20 -23.92
CA ASP A 224 2.47 23.96 -22.46
C ASP A 224 1.81 22.65 -22.05
N TYR A 225 1.53 21.75 -23.01
CA TYR A 225 0.90 20.46 -22.69
C TYR A 225 1.73 19.64 -21.68
N SER A 226 1.04 18.93 -20.80
CA SER A 226 1.67 18.19 -19.71
C SER A 226 2.68 17.13 -20.15
N ASP A 227 2.39 16.43 -21.27
CA ASP A 227 3.31 15.46 -21.87
C ASP A 227 4.26 16.20 -22.86
N GLU A 228 5.52 16.34 -22.45
CA GLU A 228 6.57 16.99 -23.27
C GLU A 228 6.77 16.35 -24.65
N GLY A 229 6.55 15.04 -24.77
CA GLY A 229 6.67 14.32 -26.04
C GLY A 229 5.56 14.64 -27.04
N LEU A 230 4.46 15.25 -26.60
CA LEU A 230 3.31 15.63 -27.45
C LEU A 230 3.21 17.14 -27.70
N ARG A 231 4.00 17.97 -27.02
CA ARG A 231 3.98 19.44 -27.18
C ARG A 231 4.18 19.83 -28.64
N SER A 232 3.32 20.72 -29.14
CA SER A 232 3.34 21.24 -30.51
C SER A 232 3.24 20.15 -31.60
N LYS A 233 2.83 18.94 -31.28
CA LYS A 233 2.61 17.86 -32.25
C LYS A 233 1.20 17.91 -32.81
N SER A 234 1.09 17.65 -34.12
CA SER A 234 -0.20 17.55 -34.81
C SER A 234 -0.72 16.11 -34.82
N VAL A 235 -2.03 15.98 -34.68
CA VAL A 235 -2.77 14.72 -34.70
C VAL A 235 -3.85 14.78 -35.75
N GLN A 236 -3.84 13.85 -36.68
CA GLN A 236 -4.95 13.62 -37.62
C GLN A 236 -6.03 12.82 -36.91
N CYS A 237 -7.19 13.44 -36.72
CA CYS A 237 -8.34 12.84 -36.06
C CYS A 237 -9.39 12.42 -37.08
N GLU A 238 -9.93 11.20 -36.95
CA GLU A 238 -11.14 10.75 -37.62
C GLU A 238 -12.22 10.51 -36.57
N VAL A 239 -13.39 11.12 -36.74
CA VAL A 239 -14.50 11.03 -35.79
C VAL A 239 -15.78 10.69 -36.54
N THR A 240 -16.48 9.66 -36.07
CA THR A 240 -17.83 9.27 -36.56
C THR A 240 -18.83 9.46 -35.41
N CYS A 241 -19.86 10.27 -35.65
CA CYS A 241 -20.93 10.45 -34.69
C CYS A 241 -21.98 9.35 -34.81
N ARG A 242 -22.16 8.56 -33.76
CA ARG A 242 -23.19 7.49 -33.71
C ARG A 242 -24.55 8.00 -33.24
N GLY A 243 -24.54 9.00 -32.39
CA GLY A 243 -25.76 9.59 -31.85
C GLY A 243 -25.50 10.85 -31.03
N LEU A 244 -26.50 11.67 -30.89
CA LEU A 244 -26.45 12.91 -30.16
C LEU A 244 -27.58 12.96 -29.14
N LYS A 245 -27.28 13.48 -27.95
CA LYS A 245 -28.24 13.78 -26.91
C LYS A 245 -28.06 15.23 -26.44
N SER A 246 -29.11 15.98 -26.40
CA SER A 246 -29.08 17.28 -25.71
C SER A 246 -29.01 17.04 -24.21
N ARG A 247 -28.25 17.84 -23.52
CA ARG A 247 -28.09 17.80 -22.05
C ARG A 247 -28.80 19.00 -21.45
N THR A 248 -29.87 18.76 -20.73
CA THR A 248 -30.60 19.80 -20.00
C THR A 248 -30.30 19.66 -18.52
N LEU A 249 -29.68 20.69 -17.94
CA LEU A 249 -29.38 20.72 -16.50
C LEU A 249 -30.65 21.12 -15.73
N PRO A 250 -31.02 20.42 -14.63
CA PRO A 250 -32.14 20.81 -13.79
C PRO A 250 -31.91 22.19 -13.17
N ALA A 251 -32.98 22.92 -12.87
CA ALA A 251 -32.88 24.17 -12.13
C ALA A 251 -32.39 23.91 -10.70
N LEU A 252 -31.62 24.85 -10.12
CA LEU A 252 -31.19 24.74 -8.72
C LEU A 252 -32.29 25.29 -7.81
N ASP A 253 -33.29 24.48 -7.53
CA ASP A 253 -34.47 24.76 -6.71
C ASP A 253 -34.77 23.62 -5.73
N ASN A 254 -35.90 23.69 -5.04
CA ASN A 254 -36.30 22.69 -4.08
C ASN A 254 -36.62 21.33 -4.74
N ASP A 255 -37.12 21.33 -5.97
CA ASP A 255 -37.40 20.10 -6.71
C ASP A 255 -36.09 19.34 -7.04
N PHE A 256 -35.03 20.10 -7.36
CA PHE A 256 -33.69 19.53 -7.51
C PHE A 256 -33.17 18.88 -6.21
N ALA A 257 -33.37 19.54 -5.07
CA ALA A 257 -32.95 18.97 -3.79
C ALA A 257 -33.64 17.61 -3.51
N ALA A 258 -34.96 17.55 -3.73
CA ALA A 258 -35.75 16.32 -3.63
C ALA A 258 -35.36 15.25 -4.66
N LEU A 259 -34.91 15.65 -5.86
CA LEU A 259 -34.41 14.77 -6.91
C LEU A 259 -33.08 14.12 -6.50
N VAL A 260 -32.20 14.84 -5.80
CA VAL A 260 -30.93 14.29 -5.29
C VAL A 260 -31.17 13.26 -4.18
N ASP A 261 -32.00 13.62 -3.20
CA ASP A 261 -32.41 12.70 -2.12
C ASP A 261 -33.71 13.24 -1.50
N ALA A 262 -34.72 12.38 -1.37
CA ALA A 262 -36.03 12.74 -0.82
C ALA A 262 -36.00 13.28 0.62
N LYS A 263 -34.88 13.12 1.34
CA LYS A 263 -34.69 13.69 2.68
C LYS A 263 -34.46 15.20 2.66
N TYR A 264 -34.10 15.81 1.52
CA TYR A 264 -33.90 17.25 1.40
C TYR A 264 -35.15 17.93 0.88
N GLU A 265 -35.84 18.66 1.76
CA GLU A 265 -37.09 19.39 1.41
C GLU A 265 -36.79 20.70 0.65
N THR A 266 -35.62 21.30 0.92
CA THR A 266 -35.23 22.56 0.31
C THR A 266 -33.80 22.52 -0.25
N LEU A 267 -33.53 23.40 -1.23
CA LEU A 267 -32.18 23.60 -1.75
C LEU A 267 -31.20 24.02 -0.62
N LEU A 268 -31.68 24.71 0.41
CA LEU A 268 -30.89 25.13 1.55
C LEU A 268 -30.45 23.91 2.35
N ASP A 269 -31.32 22.91 2.57
CA ASP A 269 -31.00 21.68 3.29
C ASP A 269 -29.89 20.91 2.56
N LEU A 270 -30.01 20.78 1.23
CA LEU A 270 -28.97 20.15 0.39
C LEU A 270 -27.64 20.92 0.50
N ARG A 271 -27.65 22.27 0.42
CA ARG A 271 -26.44 23.08 0.57
C ARG A 271 -25.78 22.92 1.93
N VAL A 272 -26.56 22.88 3.03
CA VAL A 272 -26.06 22.67 4.38
C VAL A 272 -25.43 21.28 4.51
N ALA A 273 -26.11 20.26 3.99
CA ALA A 273 -25.58 18.90 4.01
C ALA A 273 -24.27 18.75 3.22
N LEU A 274 -24.21 19.34 2.01
CA LEU A 274 -22.99 19.35 1.19
C LEU A 274 -21.85 20.10 1.87
N ARG A 275 -22.12 21.27 2.44
CA ARG A 275 -21.10 22.04 3.18
C ARG A 275 -20.56 21.24 4.36
N THR A 276 -21.44 20.58 5.12
CA THR A 276 -21.05 19.73 6.23
C THR A 276 -20.18 18.56 5.79
N GLU A 277 -20.55 17.92 4.67
CA GLU A 277 -19.75 16.79 4.14
C GLU A 277 -18.41 17.24 3.59
N LEU A 278 -18.36 18.36 2.84
CA LEU A 278 -17.11 18.96 2.36
C LEU A 278 -16.20 19.38 3.52
N GLN A 279 -16.78 19.98 4.57
CA GLN A 279 -16.03 20.38 5.77
C GLN A 279 -15.44 19.15 6.48
N ARG A 280 -16.24 18.09 6.64
CA ARG A 280 -15.79 16.83 7.24
C ARG A 280 -14.65 16.18 6.42
N GLN A 281 -14.74 16.21 5.09
CA GLN A 281 -13.68 15.70 4.21
C GLN A 281 -12.41 16.55 4.30
N ALA A 282 -12.55 17.86 4.29
CA ALA A 282 -11.44 18.79 4.40
C ALA A 282 -10.73 18.67 5.78
N GLU A 283 -11.49 18.52 6.87
CA GLU A 283 -10.96 18.29 8.23
C GLU A 283 -10.22 16.95 8.32
N ALA A 284 -10.78 15.89 7.74
CA ALA A 284 -10.12 14.58 7.70
C ALA A 284 -8.80 14.65 6.92
N GLU A 285 -8.78 15.31 5.76
CA GLU A 285 -7.56 15.49 4.96
C GLU A 285 -6.52 16.35 5.71
N ALA A 286 -6.94 17.50 6.28
CA ALA A 286 -6.05 18.34 7.09
C ALA A 286 -5.47 17.57 8.29
N SER A 287 -6.28 16.74 8.95
CA SER A 287 -5.83 15.88 10.03
C SER A 287 -4.79 14.86 9.56
N ASN A 288 -5.04 14.21 8.41
CA ASN A 288 -4.11 13.24 7.83
C ASN A 288 -2.77 13.90 7.41
N VAL A 289 -2.83 15.09 6.84
CA VAL A 289 -1.63 15.88 6.49
C VAL A 289 -0.86 16.25 7.75
N TYR A 290 -1.56 16.76 8.78
CA TYR A 290 -0.96 17.14 10.04
C TYR A 290 -0.32 15.96 10.76
N GLN A 291 -0.97 14.81 10.82
CA GLN A 291 -0.41 13.58 11.40
C GLN A 291 0.89 13.18 10.69
N ARG A 292 0.95 13.28 9.36
CA ARG A 292 2.19 13.03 8.59
C ARG A 292 3.29 14.02 8.97
N GLN A 293 2.98 15.30 9.02
CA GLN A 293 3.94 16.35 9.41
C GLN A 293 4.49 16.15 10.83
N VAL A 294 3.63 15.77 11.78
CA VAL A 294 4.05 15.45 13.16
C VAL A 294 4.98 14.24 13.18
N LEU A 295 4.63 13.15 12.47
CA LEU A 295 5.49 11.97 12.38
C LEU A 295 6.84 12.30 11.75
N ASP A 296 6.87 13.08 10.69
CA ASP A 296 8.10 13.46 10.00
C ASP A 296 8.97 14.36 10.90
N ALA A 297 8.35 15.29 11.66
CA ALA A 297 9.06 16.13 12.62
C ALA A 297 9.67 15.31 13.79
N VAL A 298 8.95 14.29 14.29
CA VAL A 298 9.47 13.39 15.32
C VAL A 298 10.58 12.50 14.76
N LEU A 299 10.40 11.96 13.54
CA LEU A 299 11.42 11.14 12.85
C LEU A 299 12.72 11.91 12.60
N ALA A 300 12.64 13.20 12.28
CA ALA A 300 13.81 14.05 12.08
C ALA A 300 14.70 14.16 13.33
N GLY A 301 14.11 14.05 14.52
CA GLY A 301 14.81 14.06 15.82
C GLY A 301 15.16 12.68 16.37
N ALA A 302 14.70 11.60 15.72
CA ALA A 302 14.87 10.22 16.16
C ALA A 302 15.97 9.50 15.38
N SER A 303 16.59 8.49 16.02
CA SER A 303 17.46 7.53 15.34
C SER A 303 16.77 6.18 15.25
N VAL A 304 16.55 5.71 14.02
CA VAL A 304 15.87 4.42 13.76
C VAL A 304 16.78 3.56 12.89
N GLN A 305 17.26 2.46 13.47
CA GLN A 305 18.13 1.50 12.81
C GLN A 305 17.44 0.14 12.74
N PHE A 306 17.49 -0.51 11.59
CA PHE A 306 16.91 -1.83 11.36
C PHE A 306 17.70 -2.61 10.32
N PRO A 307 17.66 -3.96 10.37
CA PRO A 307 18.40 -4.78 9.43
C PRO A 307 17.74 -4.78 8.04
N PRO A 308 18.50 -4.94 6.95
CA PRO A 308 17.98 -5.05 5.58
C PRO A 308 16.95 -6.15 5.37
N ALA A 309 16.98 -7.21 6.19
CA ALA A 309 15.99 -8.28 6.15
C ALA A 309 14.56 -7.75 6.36
N MET A 310 14.36 -6.79 7.30
CA MET A 310 13.06 -6.18 7.55
C MET A 310 12.57 -5.35 6.36
N VAL A 311 13.49 -4.68 5.65
CA VAL A 311 13.15 -3.94 4.42
C VAL A 311 12.63 -4.90 3.36
N ARG A 312 13.28 -6.05 3.16
CA ARG A 312 12.86 -7.06 2.19
C ARG A 312 11.46 -7.60 2.51
N GLU A 313 11.18 -7.90 3.77
CA GLU A 313 9.84 -8.35 4.22
C GLU A 313 8.78 -7.28 3.97
N GLU A 314 9.07 -6.03 4.27
CA GLU A 314 8.13 -4.91 4.06
C GLU A 314 7.88 -4.64 2.56
N VAL A 315 8.91 -4.76 1.70
CA VAL A 315 8.77 -4.69 0.23
C VAL A 315 7.86 -5.79 -0.29
N GLU A 316 8.02 -7.03 0.22
CA GLU A 316 7.13 -8.13 -0.15
C GLU A 316 5.67 -7.86 0.26
N ASP A 317 5.46 -7.29 1.45
CA ASP A 317 4.12 -6.99 1.94
C ASP A 317 3.49 -5.81 1.19
N LEU A 318 4.26 -4.80 0.80
CA LEU A 318 3.82 -3.74 -0.11
C LEU A 318 3.45 -4.31 -1.48
N ALA A 319 4.28 -5.19 -2.04
CA ALA A 319 3.99 -5.83 -3.33
C ALA A 319 2.69 -6.66 -3.28
N LYS A 320 2.46 -7.44 -2.20
CA LYS A 320 1.20 -8.18 -1.98
C LYS A 320 -0.01 -7.23 -1.88
N SER A 321 0.17 -6.10 -1.21
CA SER A 321 -0.89 -5.08 -1.08
C SER A 321 -1.23 -4.46 -2.43
N ARG A 322 -0.21 -4.15 -3.25
CA ARG A 322 -0.39 -3.66 -4.63
C ARG A 322 -1.08 -4.70 -5.52
N ASP A 323 -0.68 -5.97 -5.44
CA ASP A 323 -1.34 -7.06 -6.19
C ASP A 323 -2.82 -7.21 -5.78
N SER A 324 -3.12 -7.15 -4.49
CA SER A 324 -4.51 -7.19 -3.99
C SER A 324 -5.35 -6.02 -4.51
N TYR A 325 -4.79 -4.83 -4.53
CA TYR A 325 -5.44 -3.63 -5.08
C TYR A 325 -5.71 -3.77 -6.58
N LEU A 326 -4.70 -4.17 -7.36
CA LEU A 326 -4.85 -4.40 -8.80
C LEU A 326 -5.90 -5.47 -9.11
N ARG A 327 -5.92 -6.57 -8.34
CA ARG A 327 -6.94 -7.62 -8.48
C ARG A 327 -8.36 -7.12 -8.21
N SER A 328 -8.54 -6.18 -7.30
CA SER A 328 -9.85 -5.55 -7.08
C SER A 328 -10.34 -4.76 -8.30
N MET A 329 -9.42 -4.34 -9.17
CA MET A 329 -9.69 -3.70 -10.46
C MET A 329 -9.74 -4.70 -11.64
N GLY A 330 -9.62 -6.01 -11.37
CA GLY A 330 -9.62 -7.05 -12.39
C GLY A 330 -8.28 -7.24 -13.14
N ILE A 331 -7.20 -6.64 -12.65
CA ILE A 331 -5.86 -6.68 -13.25
C ILE A 331 -4.95 -7.51 -12.35
N THR A 332 -4.08 -8.36 -12.94
CA THR A 332 -3.04 -9.04 -12.17
C THR A 332 -1.74 -8.24 -12.16
N LEU A 333 -0.93 -8.36 -11.11
CA LEU A 333 0.37 -7.69 -11.04
C LEU A 333 1.28 -8.02 -12.25
N PRO A 334 1.38 -9.29 -12.71
CA PRO A 334 2.15 -9.60 -13.93
C PRO A 334 1.65 -8.91 -15.19
N ASP A 335 0.33 -8.74 -15.35
CA ASP A 335 -0.23 -8.07 -16.52
C ASP A 335 -0.01 -6.55 -16.45
N TYR A 336 -0.14 -5.96 -15.26
CA TYR A 336 0.24 -4.58 -15.01
C TYR A 336 1.71 -4.33 -15.37
N LEU A 337 2.65 -5.16 -14.87
CA LEU A 337 4.07 -5.01 -15.14
C LEU A 337 4.41 -5.12 -16.64
N LYS A 338 3.74 -6.02 -17.38
CA LYS A 338 3.87 -6.10 -18.83
C LYS A 338 3.41 -4.82 -19.53
N THR A 339 2.28 -4.24 -19.08
CA THR A 339 1.73 -3.01 -19.68
C THR A 339 2.67 -1.82 -19.46
N VAL A 340 3.25 -1.68 -18.26
CA VAL A 340 4.20 -0.61 -17.96
C VAL A 340 5.65 -0.94 -18.38
N LYS A 341 5.87 -2.13 -18.98
CA LYS A 341 7.18 -2.63 -19.47
C LYS A 341 8.26 -2.64 -18.38
N LYS A 342 7.89 -3.00 -17.14
CA LYS A 342 8.80 -3.08 -16.00
C LYS A 342 9.15 -4.52 -15.64
N ASP A 343 10.41 -4.73 -15.26
CA ASP A 343 10.86 -6.01 -14.69
C ASP A 343 10.37 -6.13 -13.23
N PRO A 344 9.96 -7.34 -12.77
CA PRO A 344 9.58 -7.57 -11.38
C PRO A 344 10.65 -7.16 -10.36
N ALA A 345 11.93 -7.34 -10.66
CA ALA A 345 13.02 -6.96 -9.75
C ALA A 345 13.16 -5.43 -9.65
N GLU A 346 12.98 -4.72 -10.76
CA GLU A 346 12.96 -3.25 -10.80
C GLU A 346 11.77 -2.71 -10.00
N PHE A 347 10.59 -3.31 -10.16
CA PHE A 347 9.41 -2.95 -9.38
C PHE A 347 9.63 -3.13 -7.87
N MET A 348 10.20 -4.26 -7.43
CA MET A 348 10.52 -4.48 -6.01
C MET A 348 11.50 -3.43 -5.50
N LYS A 349 12.51 -3.06 -6.28
CA LYS A 349 13.48 -2.02 -5.92
C LYS A 349 12.85 -0.63 -5.80
N GLU A 350 11.89 -0.30 -6.65
CA GLU A 350 11.13 0.96 -6.56
C GLU A 350 10.30 1.06 -5.26
N LEU A 351 9.90 -0.06 -4.67
CA LEU A 351 9.17 -0.10 -3.40
C LEU A 351 10.09 0.07 -2.17
N GLU A 352 11.41 -0.10 -2.30
CA GLU A 352 12.34 -0.03 -1.16
C GLU A 352 12.26 1.30 -0.39
N PRO A 353 12.24 2.50 -1.02
CA PRO A 353 12.13 3.76 -0.29
C PRO A 353 10.83 3.86 0.51
N GLU A 354 9.70 3.44 -0.08
CA GLU A 354 8.39 3.41 0.59
C GLU A 354 8.39 2.44 1.78
N ALA A 355 8.99 1.25 1.60
CA ALA A 355 9.14 0.26 2.65
C ALA A 355 9.99 0.77 3.81
N GLN A 356 11.13 1.41 3.52
CA GLN A 356 12.00 1.98 4.55
C GLN A 356 11.30 3.08 5.36
N GLU A 357 10.54 3.94 4.70
CA GLU A 357 9.80 5.00 5.36
C GLU A 357 8.68 4.45 6.25
N ARG A 358 7.94 3.46 5.74
CA ARG A 358 6.89 2.77 6.49
C ARG A 358 7.45 2.05 7.71
N LEU A 359 8.58 1.36 7.58
CA LEU A 359 9.28 0.73 8.70
C LEU A 359 9.74 1.75 9.74
N ARG A 360 10.34 2.87 9.33
CA ARG A 360 10.75 3.93 10.26
C ARG A 360 9.57 4.44 11.08
N ARG A 361 8.43 4.73 10.44
CA ARG A 361 7.22 5.19 11.11
C ARG A 361 6.65 4.13 12.05
N SER A 362 6.57 2.87 11.61
CA SER A 362 6.05 1.77 12.42
C SER A 362 6.92 1.50 13.66
N LEU A 363 8.24 1.46 13.50
CA LEU A 363 9.19 1.25 14.59
C LEU A 363 9.20 2.42 15.59
N LEU A 364 9.11 3.66 15.09
CA LEU A 364 8.98 4.85 15.92
C LEU A 364 7.73 4.75 16.81
N LEU A 365 6.56 4.51 16.20
CA LEU A 365 5.29 4.38 16.95
C LEU A 365 5.36 3.22 17.94
N GLY A 366 5.92 2.07 17.56
CA GLY A 366 6.13 0.96 18.47
C GLY A 366 7.03 1.29 19.67
N GLN A 367 8.03 2.16 19.47
CA GLN A 367 8.88 2.62 20.57
C GLN A 367 8.15 3.66 21.47
N VAL A 368 7.31 4.51 20.89
CA VAL A 368 6.44 5.42 21.66
C VAL A 368 5.48 4.61 22.55
N VAL A 369 4.83 3.58 21.99
CA VAL A 369 3.95 2.66 22.76
C VAL A 369 4.68 2.09 23.97
N LYS A 370 5.92 1.59 23.79
CA LYS A 370 6.73 1.02 24.87
C LYS A 370 7.12 2.07 25.91
N THR A 371 7.56 3.24 25.46
CA THR A 371 8.06 4.33 26.33
C THR A 371 6.94 4.92 27.19
N GLU A 372 5.78 5.14 26.57
CA GLU A 372 4.61 5.72 27.24
C GLU A 372 3.71 4.65 27.89
N LYS A 373 4.07 3.37 27.76
CA LYS A 373 3.34 2.21 28.31
C LYS A 373 1.87 2.19 27.91
N LEU A 374 1.58 2.51 26.63
CA LEU A 374 0.24 2.49 26.10
C LEU A 374 -0.29 1.05 26.10
N ALA A 375 -1.57 0.89 26.45
CA ALA A 375 -2.24 -0.39 26.48
C ALA A 375 -3.66 -0.26 25.95
N VAL A 376 -4.14 -1.31 25.28
CA VAL A 376 -5.52 -1.43 24.80
C VAL A 376 -6.17 -2.56 25.58
N ASP A 377 -7.38 -2.33 26.09
CA ASP A 377 -8.16 -3.34 26.77
C ASP A 377 -8.87 -4.29 25.79
N ALA A 378 -9.29 -5.44 26.28
CA ALA A 378 -10.00 -6.43 25.46
C ALA A 378 -11.30 -5.88 24.87
N ALA A 379 -11.98 -4.97 25.58
CA ALA A 379 -13.23 -4.36 25.14
C ALA A 379 -13.01 -3.44 23.92
N GLY A 380 -11.92 -2.67 23.91
CA GLY A 380 -11.54 -1.84 22.76
C GLY A 380 -11.22 -2.68 21.50
N ILE A 381 -10.52 -3.82 21.69
CA ILE A 381 -10.26 -4.77 20.59
C ILE A 381 -11.58 -5.34 20.06
N ASP A 382 -12.49 -5.79 20.94
CA ASP A 382 -13.78 -6.35 20.54
C ASP A 382 -14.66 -5.31 19.83
N ALA A 383 -14.69 -4.06 20.30
CA ALA A 383 -15.41 -2.97 19.65
C ALA A 383 -14.84 -2.68 18.25
N ARG A 384 -13.52 -2.78 18.06
CA ARG A 384 -12.88 -2.60 16.74
C ARG A 384 -13.26 -3.75 15.79
N ILE A 385 -13.25 -5.00 16.28
CA ILE A 385 -13.68 -6.18 15.52
C ILE A 385 -15.11 -6.00 15.02
N GLU A 386 -16.03 -5.59 15.89
CA GLU A 386 -17.45 -5.38 15.52
C GLU A 386 -17.59 -4.26 14.48
N ARG A 387 -16.94 -3.13 14.66
CA ARG A 387 -16.94 -2.03 13.66
C ARG A 387 -16.43 -2.48 12.29
N MET A 388 -15.33 -3.24 12.29
CA MET A 388 -14.78 -3.80 11.04
C MET A 388 -15.73 -4.80 10.41
N ALA A 389 -16.32 -5.71 11.20
CA ALA A 389 -17.25 -6.73 10.70
C ALA A 389 -18.50 -6.12 10.05
N VAL A 390 -19.06 -5.05 10.63
CA VAL A 390 -20.21 -4.32 10.08
C VAL A 390 -19.91 -3.81 8.67
N GLY A 391 -18.69 -3.32 8.41
CA GLY A 391 -18.27 -2.83 7.10
C GLY A 391 -18.30 -3.90 5.97
N TYR A 392 -18.31 -5.19 6.33
CA TYR A 392 -18.39 -6.31 5.37
C TYR A 392 -19.84 -6.74 5.04
N GLY A 393 -20.88 -6.06 5.58
CA GLY A 393 -22.28 -6.33 5.28
C GLY A 393 -22.67 -7.81 5.49
N GLU A 394 -23.20 -8.47 4.47
CA GLU A 394 -23.60 -9.89 4.53
C GLU A 394 -22.45 -10.86 4.84
N SER A 395 -21.21 -10.47 4.59
CA SER A 395 -20.02 -11.28 4.90
C SER A 395 -19.56 -11.15 6.35
N ALA A 396 -20.16 -10.28 7.17
CA ALA A 396 -19.78 -10.02 8.56
C ALA A 396 -19.66 -11.30 9.40
N ALA A 397 -20.61 -12.22 9.26
CA ALA A 397 -20.62 -13.49 9.99
C ALA A 397 -19.41 -14.39 9.69
N ARG A 398 -18.84 -14.31 8.47
CA ARG A 398 -17.66 -15.08 8.06
C ARG A 398 -16.34 -14.38 8.47
N VAL A 399 -16.33 -13.06 8.47
CA VAL A 399 -15.14 -12.27 8.76
C VAL A 399 -14.87 -12.14 10.26
N ARG A 400 -15.93 -12.04 11.09
CA ARG A 400 -15.84 -11.92 12.55
C ARG A 400 -14.97 -12.99 13.22
N PRO A 401 -15.10 -14.31 12.95
CA PRO A 401 -14.21 -15.32 13.52
C PRO A 401 -12.74 -15.18 13.10
N ILE A 402 -12.49 -14.70 11.88
CA ILE A 402 -11.13 -14.47 11.37
C ILE A 402 -10.47 -13.31 12.13
N LEU A 403 -11.18 -12.19 12.27
CA LEU A 403 -10.72 -11.02 13.03
C LEU A 403 -10.57 -11.37 14.53
N GLY A 404 -11.47 -12.18 15.09
CA GLY A 404 -11.45 -12.64 16.48
C GLY A 404 -10.42 -13.74 16.78
N SER A 405 -9.71 -14.29 15.77
CA SER A 405 -8.63 -15.24 15.99
C SER A 405 -7.47 -14.59 16.77
N GLU A 406 -6.64 -15.40 17.43
CA GLU A 406 -5.47 -14.91 18.19
C GLU A 406 -4.59 -13.97 17.34
N ARG A 407 -4.30 -14.36 16.10
CA ARG A 407 -3.52 -13.52 15.15
C ARG A 407 -4.27 -12.25 14.75
N GLY A 408 -5.60 -12.35 14.53
CA GLY A 408 -6.44 -11.21 14.19
C GLY A 408 -6.47 -10.19 15.31
N ARG A 409 -6.71 -10.65 16.55
CA ARG A 409 -6.70 -9.81 17.75
C ARG A 409 -5.35 -9.14 17.97
N ALA A 410 -4.24 -9.88 17.90
CA ALA A 410 -2.90 -9.33 18.07
C ALA A 410 -2.54 -8.29 16.98
N ARG A 411 -3.09 -8.42 15.77
CA ARG A 411 -2.94 -7.40 14.72
C ARG A 411 -3.75 -6.15 15.07
N ILE A 412 -5.01 -6.31 15.41
CA ILE A 412 -5.91 -5.20 15.77
C ILE A 412 -5.38 -4.44 16.99
N GLU A 413 -4.86 -5.16 18.00
CA GLU A 413 -4.22 -4.56 19.16
C GLU A 413 -3.03 -3.67 18.76
N ARG A 414 -2.15 -4.16 17.90
CA ARG A 414 -1.01 -3.36 17.39
C ARG A 414 -1.46 -2.14 16.60
N ASP A 415 -2.50 -2.28 15.77
CA ASP A 415 -3.04 -1.17 15.00
C ASP A 415 -3.62 -0.10 15.94
N LEU A 416 -4.40 -0.49 16.96
CA LEU A 416 -4.96 0.41 17.96
C LEU A 416 -3.87 1.11 18.81
N LEU A 417 -2.84 0.38 19.22
CA LEU A 417 -1.70 0.96 19.93
C LEU A 417 -0.96 1.98 19.06
N GLY A 418 -0.80 1.70 17.76
CA GLY A 418 -0.22 2.64 16.80
C GLY A 418 -1.07 3.91 16.64
N GLU A 419 -2.40 3.76 16.54
CA GLU A 419 -3.35 4.88 16.51
C GLU A 419 -3.24 5.74 17.79
N GLN A 420 -3.24 5.14 18.98
CA GLN A 420 -3.07 5.85 20.25
C GLN A 420 -1.72 6.58 20.35
N ALA A 421 -0.64 5.93 19.90
CA ALA A 421 0.69 6.57 19.90
C ALA A 421 0.72 7.79 18.97
N LEU A 422 0.07 7.70 17.79
CA LEU A 422 -0.04 8.82 16.87
C LEU A 422 -0.88 9.96 17.45
N GLU A 423 -2.02 9.66 18.05
CA GLU A 423 -2.87 10.64 18.74
C GLU A 423 -2.11 11.34 19.87
N LEU A 424 -1.32 10.61 20.64
CA LEU A 424 -0.46 11.17 21.67
C LEU A 424 0.58 12.13 21.08
N LEU A 425 1.27 11.74 20.00
CA LEU A 425 2.25 12.61 19.34
C LEU A 425 1.59 13.87 18.77
N VAL A 426 0.38 13.75 18.21
CA VAL A 426 -0.42 14.87 17.73
C VAL A 426 -0.78 15.83 18.86
N SER A 427 -1.24 15.35 20.02
CA SER A 427 -1.55 16.20 21.18
C SER A 427 -0.31 16.89 21.74
N ILE A 428 0.83 16.19 21.79
CA ILE A 428 2.13 16.79 22.15
C ILE A 428 2.49 17.92 21.15
N ALA A 429 2.37 17.67 19.86
CA ALA A 429 2.74 18.64 18.83
C ALA A 429 1.85 19.89 18.85
N LYS A 430 0.59 19.76 19.20
CA LYS A 430 -0.35 20.88 19.44
C LYS A 430 -0.05 21.63 20.72
N GLY A 431 0.72 21.06 21.64
CA GLY A 431 0.97 21.65 22.97
C GLY A 431 -0.19 21.48 23.93
N GLU A 432 -1.08 20.53 23.67
CA GLU A 432 -2.19 20.18 24.58
C GLU A 432 -1.62 19.56 25.88
N SER A 433 -2.23 19.88 27.02
CA SER A 433 -1.80 19.31 28.31
C SER A 433 -2.11 17.81 28.31
N LEU A 434 -1.07 16.99 28.42
CA LEU A 434 -1.22 15.54 28.46
C LEU A 434 -1.78 15.15 29.83
N LEU A 435 -3.08 14.90 29.92
CA LEU A 435 -3.63 14.09 30.99
C LEU A 435 -3.15 12.63 30.76
N PRO A 436 -2.69 11.90 31.81
CA PRO A 436 -2.30 10.51 31.68
C PRO A 436 -3.47 9.69 31.12
N ALA A 437 -3.19 8.80 30.17
CA ALA A 437 -4.18 7.99 29.45
C ALA A 437 -5.18 7.22 30.37
N ALA A 438 -4.88 7.07 31.65
CA ALA A 438 -5.75 6.49 32.65
C ALA A 438 -6.98 7.36 33.00
N GLU A 439 -6.95 8.69 32.72
CA GLU A 439 -8.09 9.59 33.03
C GLU A 439 -9.04 9.75 31.85
N ILE A 440 -8.56 9.58 30.61
CA ILE A 440 -9.40 9.68 29.40
C ILE A 440 -10.43 8.52 29.32
N ALA A 441 -10.08 7.34 29.84
CA ALA A 441 -11.00 6.19 29.91
C ALA A 441 -12.13 6.40 30.95
N GLN A 442 -11.95 7.26 31.94
CA GLN A 442 -12.98 7.54 32.96
C GLN A 442 -13.97 8.62 32.49
N GLU A 443 -13.51 9.66 31.77
CA GLU A 443 -14.42 10.71 31.28
C GLU A 443 -15.34 10.23 30.15
N SER A 444 -14.87 9.30 29.29
CA SER A 444 -15.73 8.69 28.25
C SER A 444 -16.78 7.70 28.82
N GLY A 445 -16.55 7.17 30.01
CA GLY A 445 -17.51 6.31 30.73
C GLY A 445 -18.59 7.08 31.49
N GLU A 446 -18.27 8.28 31.98
CA GLU A 446 -19.22 9.09 32.78
C GLU A 446 -20.18 9.91 31.91
N ALA A 447 -19.78 10.32 30.73
CA ALA A 447 -20.65 11.03 29.78
C ALA A 447 -21.79 10.16 29.22
N ALA A 448 -21.69 8.84 29.29
CA ALA A 448 -22.72 7.90 28.83
C ALA A 448 -23.80 7.59 29.89
N LEU A 449 -23.63 8.01 31.15
CA LEU A 449 -24.53 7.66 32.27
C LEU A 449 -25.46 8.79 32.71
N VAL A 450 -25.38 9.99 32.14
CA VAL A 450 -26.18 11.15 32.59
C VAL A 450 -27.39 11.49 31.71
N GLY A 451 -27.71 10.64 30.73
CA GLY A 451 -28.82 10.82 29.75
C GLY A 451 -30.08 10.00 29.99
N GLY A 452 -30.49 9.71 31.21
CA GLY A 452 -31.67 8.84 31.43
C GLY A 452 -32.40 9.09 32.77
N THR A 453 -33.14 10.16 32.88
CA THR A 453 -34.22 10.23 33.88
C THR A 453 -35.58 10.26 33.19
N PRO A 454 -36.48 9.28 33.38
CA PRO A 454 -37.85 9.42 32.96
C PRO A 454 -38.64 10.24 33.96
N GLY A 455 -39.13 11.39 33.58
CA GLY A 455 -40.10 12.17 34.31
C GLY A 455 -41.45 11.43 34.32
N ALA A 456 -41.87 10.99 35.48
CA ALA A 456 -43.26 10.60 35.75
C ALA A 456 -44.02 11.83 36.21
N GLY A 457 -45.20 12.08 35.62
CA GLY A 457 -46.16 13.11 36.00
C GLY A 457 -47.25 13.23 34.98
#